data_b4cab609896a3500bfd34e17fc2b100f
#
_entry.id   b4cab609896a3500bfd34e17fc2b100f
#
_cell.length_a   1.000
_cell.length_b   1.000
_cell.length_c   1.000
_cell.angle_alpha   90.00
_cell.angle_beta   90.00
_cell.angle_gamma   90.00
#
_symmetry.space_group_name_H-M   'P 1'
#
loop_
_entity.id
_entity.type
_entity.pdbx_description
1 polymer ?
#
loop_
_entity_poly.entity_id
_entity_poly.type
_entity_poly.pdbx_seq_one_letter_code
_entity_poly.pdbx_strand_id
1 'polypeptide(L)'
;MLLVEDDDLVRSHVCDHLLGLGYEVVAVANGPQALEVLRRGEHFVLLSTDVVMPGGMSGLQLAEEVRRLRPGLPVLFTSGYTENAINHQGRLEPGVQLLQKPYRRQELAAKVRQALDQQAARAT
;
A
#
# COMPACT_ATOMS: atom_id res chain seq x y z
N MET A 1 2.39 8.37 4.85
CA MET A 1 1.98 7.11 4.21
C MET A 1 1.10 6.30 5.12
N LEU A 2 0.14 5.62 4.55
CA LEU A 2 -0.71 4.70 5.29
C LEU A 2 -0.24 3.27 4.99
N LEU A 3 0.23 2.57 6.03
CA LEU A 3 0.73 1.21 5.92
C LEU A 3 -0.26 0.25 6.55
N VAL A 4 -0.68 -0.73 5.78
CA VAL A 4 -1.60 -1.77 6.25
C VAL A 4 -0.90 -3.12 6.18
N GLU A 5 -0.68 -3.72 7.32
CA GLU A 5 0.00 -5.01 7.44
C GLU A 5 -0.52 -5.74 8.67
N ASP A 6 -1.02 -6.95 8.49
CA ASP A 6 -1.62 -7.71 9.58
C ASP A 6 -0.59 -8.34 10.52
N ASP A 7 0.60 -8.63 10.04
CA ASP A 7 1.65 -9.20 10.88
C ASP A 7 2.36 -8.11 11.66
N ASP A 8 2.36 -8.22 12.99
CA ASP A 8 2.91 -7.19 13.87
C ASP A 8 4.40 -6.94 13.64
N LEU A 9 5.17 -8.00 13.46
CA LEU A 9 6.61 -7.87 13.27
C LEU A 9 6.94 -7.28 11.91
N VAL A 10 6.25 -7.73 10.87
CA VAL A 10 6.43 -7.20 9.53
C VAL A 10 6.02 -5.74 9.49
N ARG A 11 4.89 -5.41 10.11
CA ARG A 11 4.40 -4.03 10.15
C ARG A 11 5.42 -3.10 10.80
N SER A 12 5.96 -3.51 11.95
CA SER A 12 6.97 -2.73 12.65
C SER A 12 8.23 -2.54 11.80
N HIS A 13 8.67 -3.61 11.17
CA HIS A 13 9.87 -3.60 10.34
C HIS A 13 9.73 -2.66 9.13
N VAL A 14 8.62 -2.77 8.42
CA VAL A 14 8.37 -1.91 7.26
C VAL A 14 8.19 -0.46 7.68
N CYS A 15 7.48 -0.24 8.79
CA CYS A 15 7.31 1.10 9.32
C CYS A 15 8.67 1.75 9.61
N ASP A 16 9.57 1.01 10.26
CA ASP A 16 10.91 1.52 10.56
C ASP A 16 11.69 1.86 9.29
N HIS A 17 11.57 1.03 8.27
CA HIS A 17 12.23 1.30 6.99
C HIS A 17 11.72 2.59 6.36
N LEU A 18 10.41 2.76 6.33
CA LEU A 18 9.82 3.96 5.72
C LEU A 18 10.16 5.22 6.52
N LEU A 19 10.14 5.13 7.84
CA LEU A 19 10.56 6.25 8.68
C LEU A 19 12.02 6.61 8.44
N GLY A 20 12.87 5.59 8.29
CA GLY A 20 14.28 5.78 8.00
C GLY A 20 14.53 6.44 6.65
N LEU A 21 13.59 6.33 5.71
CA LEU A 21 13.67 6.98 4.42
C LEU A 21 13.14 8.42 4.44
N GLY A 22 12.64 8.86 5.58
CA GLY A 22 12.16 10.23 5.74
C GLY A 22 10.66 10.42 5.59
N TYR A 23 9.91 9.35 5.47
CA TYR A 23 8.45 9.44 5.33
C TYR A 23 7.75 9.42 6.68
N GLU A 24 6.61 10.07 6.74
CA GLU A 24 5.71 9.94 7.88
C GLU A 24 4.82 8.73 7.65
N VAL A 25 4.59 7.92 8.67
CA VAL A 25 3.87 6.66 8.53
C VAL A 25 2.81 6.52 9.60
N VAL A 26 1.60 6.17 9.18
CA VAL A 26 0.56 5.66 10.07
C VAL A 26 0.39 4.20 9.72
N ALA A 27 0.61 3.31 10.69
CA ALA A 27 0.56 1.88 10.47
C ALA A 27 -0.66 1.29 11.17
N VAL A 28 -1.41 0.48 10.43
CA VAL A 28 -2.62 -0.18 10.94
C VAL A 28 -2.59 -1.65 10.57
N ALA A 29 -3.42 -2.45 11.23
CA ALA A 29 -3.39 -3.89 11.10
C ALA A 29 -4.32 -4.45 10.02
N ASN A 30 -5.33 -3.69 9.60
CA ASN A 30 -6.34 -4.23 8.68
C ASN A 30 -7.02 -3.10 7.89
N GLY A 31 -7.84 -3.51 6.93
CA GLY A 31 -8.55 -2.59 6.06
C GLY A 31 -9.52 -1.67 6.79
N PRO A 32 -10.38 -2.19 7.66
CA PRO A 32 -11.30 -1.32 8.40
C PRO A 32 -10.61 -0.22 9.21
N GLN A 33 -9.47 -0.52 9.82
CA GLN A 33 -8.70 0.49 10.53
C GLN A 33 -8.16 1.55 9.57
N ALA A 34 -7.71 1.13 8.40
CA ALA A 34 -7.22 2.06 7.39
C ALA A 34 -8.33 3.00 6.92
N LEU A 35 -9.51 2.47 6.67
CA LEU A 35 -10.64 3.28 6.24
C LEU A 35 -11.06 4.29 7.30
N GLU A 36 -11.02 3.88 8.56
CA GLU A 36 -11.34 4.79 9.64
C GLU A 36 -10.39 5.97 9.70
N VAL A 37 -9.09 5.70 9.55
CA VAL A 37 -8.08 6.76 9.53
C VAL A 37 -8.33 7.73 8.38
N LEU A 38 -8.67 7.21 7.21
CA LEU A 38 -8.98 8.05 6.05
C LEU A 38 -10.23 8.89 6.27
N ARG A 39 -11.24 8.33 6.92
CA ARG A 39 -12.48 9.05 7.19
C ARG A 39 -12.30 10.20 8.18
N ARG A 40 -11.25 10.16 8.98
CA ARG A 40 -10.90 11.25 9.87
C ARG A 40 -10.35 12.46 9.14
N GLY A 41 -10.10 12.32 7.85
CA GLY A 41 -9.63 13.43 7.02
C GLY A 41 -8.12 13.59 6.94
N GLU A 42 -7.36 12.63 7.45
CA GLU A 42 -5.91 12.68 7.35
C GLU A 42 -5.46 12.55 5.90
N HIS A 43 -4.40 13.25 5.55
CA HIS A 43 -3.83 13.21 4.20
C HIS A 43 -2.67 12.24 4.15
N PHE A 44 -2.65 11.44 3.09
CA PHE A 44 -1.57 10.49 2.84
C PHE A 44 -1.09 10.63 1.41
N VAL A 45 0.18 10.33 1.19
CA VAL A 45 0.78 10.37 -0.15
C VAL A 45 0.82 9.00 -0.80
N LEU A 46 0.63 7.93 -0.03
CA LEU A 46 0.70 6.57 -0.54
C LEU A 46 -0.02 5.62 0.42
N LEU A 47 -0.73 4.64 -0.13
CA LEU A 47 -1.24 3.49 0.60
C LEU A 47 -0.36 2.29 0.28
N SER A 48 0.21 1.65 1.30
CA SER A 48 0.94 0.40 1.15
C SER A 48 0.17 -0.70 1.87
N THR A 49 -0.20 -1.76 1.18
CA THR A 49 -0.98 -2.84 1.76
C THR A 49 -0.62 -4.18 1.13
N ASP A 50 -0.72 -5.24 1.93
CA ASP A 50 -0.68 -6.59 1.39
C ASP A 50 -1.90 -6.85 0.51
N VAL A 51 -1.72 -7.67 -0.52
CA VAL A 51 -2.84 -8.09 -1.37
C VAL A 51 -3.79 -8.96 -0.59
N VAL A 52 -3.26 -9.94 0.14
CA VAL A 52 -4.07 -10.88 0.90
C VAL A 52 -3.88 -10.62 2.38
N MET A 53 -5.00 -10.41 3.06
CA MET A 53 -5.02 -10.25 4.51
C MET A 53 -6.11 -11.15 5.08
N PRO A 54 -5.81 -11.95 6.10
CA PRO A 54 -6.82 -12.82 6.68
C PRO A 54 -7.90 -12.05 7.43
N GLY A 55 -9.05 -12.66 7.56
CA GLY A 55 -10.09 -12.14 8.44
C GLY A 55 -10.95 -11.05 7.86
N GLY A 56 -11.19 -11.05 6.58
CA GLY A 56 -12.17 -10.12 6.03
C GLY A 56 -11.70 -9.40 4.77
N MET A 57 -11.50 -8.10 4.88
CA MET A 57 -11.19 -7.28 3.71
C MET A 57 -9.79 -7.57 3.19
N SER A 58 -9.67 -7.89 1.91
CA SER A 58 -8.37 -8.06 1.25
C SER A 58 -7.78 -6.70 0.90
N GLY A 59 -6.49 -6.71 0.53
CA GLY A 59 -5.85 -5.49 0.07
C GLY A 59 -6.49 -4.94 -1.20
N LEU A 60 -6.96 -5.81 -2.09
CA LEU A 60 -7.63 -5.38 -3.31
C LEU A 60 -8.96 -4.69 -3.00
N GLN A 61 -9.72 -5.24 -2.07
CA GLN A 61 -10.98 -4.64 -1.64
C GLN A 61 -10.73 -3.29 -0.95
N LEU A 62 -9.70 -3.24 -0.12
CA LEU A 62 -9.32 -1.99 0.54
C LEU A 62 -8.95 -0.93 -0.49
N ALA A 63 -8.19 -1.29 -1.50
CA ALA A 63 -7.79 -0.35 -2.54
C ALA A 63 -8.98 0.22 -3.29
N GLU A 64 -10.00 -0.60 -3.56
CA GLU A 64 -11.23 -0.11 -4.18
C GLU A 64 -11.94 0.93 -3.33
N GLU A 65 -12.06 0.66 -2.03
CA GLU A 65 -12.69 1.60 -1.11
C GLU A 65 -11.88 2.89 -0.99
N VAL A 66 -10.56 2.77 -0.91
CA VAL A 66 -9.68 3.94 -0.83
C VAL A 66 -9.78 4.78 -2.09
N ARG A 67 -9.91 4.15 -3.25
CA ARG A 67 -10.06 4.88 -4.50
C ARG A 67 -11.33 5.74 -4.50
N ARG A 68 -12.40 5.24 -3.90
CA ARG A 68 -13.63 6.03 -3.77
C ARG A 68 -13.46 7.23 -2.86
N LEU A 69 -12.69 7.06 -1.78
CA LEU A 69 -12.46 8.12 -0.81
C LEU A 69 -11.37 9.10 -1.25
N ARG A 70 -10.36 8.58 -1.90
CA ARG A 70 -9.17 9.36 -2.29
C ARG A 70 -8.75 8.96 -3.71
N PRO A 71 -9.41 9.47 -4.76
CA PRO A 71 -9.20 9.00 -6.13
C PRO A 71 -7.77 9.12 -6.65
N GLY A 72 -7.01 10.03 -6.13
CA GLY A 72 -5.63 10.24 -6.60
C GLY A 72 -4.55 9.55 -5.78
N LEU A 73 -4.93 8.81 -4.74
CA LEU A 73 -3.93 8.24 -3.84
C LEU A 73 -3.24 7.03 -4.47
N PRO A 74 -1.91 7.05 -4.64
CA PRO A 74 -1.20 5.90 -5.19
C PRO A 74 -1.23 4.72 -4.24
N VAL A 75 -1.22 3.52 -4.80
CA VAL A 75 -1.28 2.27 -4.04
C VAL A 75 -0.07 1.41 -4.37
N LEU A 76 0.60 0.92 -3.33
CA LEU A 76 1.66 -0.07 -3.44
C LEU A 76 1.17 -1.36 -2.78
N PHE A 77 1.06 -2.43 -3.58
CA PHE A 77 0.73 -3.74 -3.05
C PHE A 77 2.00 -4.52 -2.75
N THR A 78 1.97 -5.26 -1.63
CA THR A 78 2.99 -6.26 -1.36
C THR A 78 2.36 -7.64 -1.43
N SER A 79 3.06 -8.60 -2.01
CA SER A 79 2.49 -9.91 -2.28
C SER A 79 3.51 -11.02 -2.01
N GLY A 80 3.06 -12.11 -1.39
CA GLY A 80 3.85 -13.33 -1.25
C GLY A 80 3.59 -14.26 -2.41
N TYR A 81 2.68 -15.21 -2.20
CA TYR A 81 2.42 -16.26 -3.18
C TYR A 81 1.31 -15.94 -4.15
N THR A 82 0.68 -14.81 -4.02
CA THR A 82 -0.58 -14.54 -4.70
C THR A 82 -0.44 -13.63 -5.90
N GLU A 83 0.76 -13.34 -6.34
CA GLU A 83 0.96 -12.49 -7.50
C GLU A 83 0.30 -13.07 -8.73
N ASN A 84 0.22 -14.40 -8.83
CA ASN A 84 -0.45 -15.04 -9.95
C ASN A 84 -1.93 -14.68 -10.01
N ALA A 85 -2.58 -14.60 -8.86
CA ALA A 85 -3.97 -14.23 -8.81
C ALA A 85 -4.18 -12.81 -9.34
N ILE A 86 -3.29 -11.92 -9.00
CA ILE A 86 -3.35 -10.54 -9.50
C ILE A 86 -3.15 -10.53 -11.01
N ASN A 87 -2.14 -11.24 -11.49
CA ASN A 87 -1.78 -11.26 -12.90
C ASN A 87 -2.86 -11.91 -13.76
N HIS A 88 -3.52 -12.94 -13.23
CA HIS A 88 -4.58 -13.63 -13.95
C HIS A 88 -5.86 -12.85 -13.98
N GLN A 89 -6.20 -12.26 -12.87
CA GLN A 89 -7.48 -11.57 -12.72
C GLN A 89 -7.53 -10.30 -13.48
N GLY A 90 -6.44 -9.92 -13.97
CA GLY A 90 -6.46 -8.74 -14.64
C GLY A 90 -5.29 -7.93 -14.30
N ARG A 91 -5.37 -6.88 -14.84
CA ARG A 91 -4.27 -5.96 -14.79
C ARG A 91 -4.37 -5.13 -13.55
N LEU A 92 -3.22 -4.82 -13.01
CA LEU A 92 -3.16 -3.79 -12.01
C LEU A 92 -3.60 -2.48 -12.65
N GLU A 93 -4.37 -1.72 -11.92
CA GLU A 93 -4.81 -0.42 -12.39
C GLU A 93 -3.61 0.50 -12.63
N PRO A 94 -3.70 1.44 -13.56
CA PRO A 94 -2.64 2.42 -13.73
C PRO A 94 -2.34 3.15 -12.42
N GLY A 95 -1.07 3.29 -12.12
CA GLY A 95 -0.65 3.93 -10.90
C GLY A 95 -0.50 3.00 -9.70
N VAL A 96 -0.82 1.73 -9.88
CA VAL A 96 -0.66 0.72 -8.84
C VAL A 96 0.67 0.01 -9.05
N GLN A 97 1.41 -0.15 -7.97
CA GLN A 97 2.69 -0.85 -7.98
C GLN A 97 2.59 -2.14 -7.18
N LEU A 98 3.37 -3.12 -7.56
CA LEU A 98 3.44 -4.39 -6.86
C LEU A 98 4.88 -4.66 -6.44
N LEU A 99 5.07 -5.01 -5.16
CA LEU A 99 6.36 -5.41 -4.62
C LEU A 99 6.23 -6.82 -4.06
N GLN A 100 6.98 -7.74 -4.64
CA GLN A 100 6.90 -9.14 -4.26
C GLN A 100 7.77 -9.43 -3.03
N LYS A 101 7.22 -10.17 -2.08
CA LYS A 101 7.97 -10.62 -0.91
C LYS A 101 8.77 -11.88 -1.23
N PRO A 102 9.92 -12.09 -0.61
CA PRO A 102 10.63 -11.14 0.24
C PRO A 102 11.30 -10.05 -0.58
N TYR A 103 11.36 -8.86 -0.05
CA TYR A 103 12.01 -7.74 -0.74
C TYR A 103 13.07 -7.11 0.16
N ARG A 104 14.01 -6.45 -0.47
CA ARG A 104 15.06 -5.72 0.23
C ARG A 104 14.61 -4.29 0.49
N ARG A 105 15.26 -3.67 1.47
CA ARG A 105 15.00 -2.27 1.80
C ARG A 105 15.10 -1.37 0.57
N GLN A 106 16.09 -1.63 -0.28
CA GLN A 106 16.31 -0.86 -1.51
C GLN A 106 15.16 -1.03 -2.50
N GLU A 107 14.60 -2.22 -2.56
CA GLU A 107 13.47 -2.50 -3.44
C GLU A 107 12.21 -1.77 -2.97
N LEU A 108 11.98 -1.77 -1.66
CA LEU A 108 10.88 -1.01 -1.09
C LEU A 108 11.04 0.48 -1.40
N ALA A 109 12.24 1.01 -1.17
CA ALA A 109 12.51 2.42 -1.42
C ALA A 109 12.27 2.79 -2.89
N ALA A 110 12.72 1.93 -3.81
CA ALA A 110 12.56 2.18 -5.24
C ALA A 110 11.09 2.14 -5.65
N LYS A 111 10.32 1.19 -5.14
CA LYS A 111 8.90 1.08 -5.49
C LYS A 111 8.08 2.23 -4.93
N VAL A 112 8.37 2.64 -3.72
CA VAL A 112 7.71 3.81 -3.12
C VAL A 112 7.99 5.04 -3.96
N ARG A 113 9.24 5.25 -4.33
CA ARG A 113 9.62 6.40 -5.14
C ARG A 113 8.93 6.36 -6.49
N GLN A 114 8.89 5.20 -7.12
CA GLN A 114 8.24 5.02 -8.41
C GLN A 114 6.74 5.35 -8.32
N ALA A 115 6.06 4.90 -7.28
CA ALA A 115 4.64 5.18 -7.09
C ALA A 115 4.39 6.68 -6.91
N LEU A 116 5.23 7.35 -6.14
CA LEU A 116 5.09 8.78 -5.91
C LEU A 116 5.38 9.58 -7.18
N ASP A 117 6.39 9.17 -7.94
CA ASP A 117 6.74 9.83 -9.20
C ASP A 117 5.64 9.68 -10.24
N GLN A 118 5.00 8.52 -10.32
CA GLN A 118 3.88 8.31 -11.23
C GLN A 118 2.70 9.20 -10.87
N GLN A 119 2.44 9.38 -9.59
CA GLN A 119 1.37 10.26 -9.15
C GLN A 119 1.66 11.70 -9.56
N ALA A 120 2.88 12.15 -9.38
CA ALA A 120 3.28 13.50 -9.76
C ALA A 120 3.14 13.71 -11.27
N ALA A 121 3.56 12.71 -12.07
CA ALA A 121 3.44 12.78 -13.53
C ALA A 121 1.98 12.82 -13.97
N ARG A 122 1.11 12.09 -13.30
CA ARG A 122 -0.31 12.07 -13.64
C ARG A 122 -1.02 13.34 -13.23
N ALA A 123 -0.51 14.02 -12.22
CA ALA A 123 -1.09 15.26 -11.74
C ALA A 123 -0.79 16.45 -12.67
N THR A 124 0.23 16.31 -13.50
CA THR A 124 0.57 17.34 -14.46
C THR A 124 0.01 17.04 -15.82
#